data_4f7db10848563c65bfa8b0e2a6b80d81
#
_entry.id   4f7db10848563c65bfa8b0e2a6b80d81
#
_cell.length_a   1.000
_cell.length_b   1.000
_cell.length_c   1.000
_cell.angle_alpha   90.00
_cell.angle_beta   90.00
_cell.angle_gamma   90.00
#
_symmetry.space_group_name_H-M   'P 1'
#
loop_
_entity.id
_entity.type
_entity.pdbx_description
1 polymer ?
#
loop_
_entity_poly.entity_id
_entity_poly.type
_entity_poly.pdbx_seq_one_letter_code
_entity_poly.pdbx_strand_id
1 'polypeptide(L)'
;MKSRIFNIMQYEKHPETGETLLTEEKIKDALSHRTIKRWAYICHDADVYSALDEEQDPSHKKGNVKPRHWHIVIEMGSNQVEITVIAKWFGIADNFVNVAKGRGAFLDCCQYLTHEDDKQQHMGKRLYEDDKVKANFEFRSALDKRAEQKLKYGREISEKDELRHRVLFEGMTIRQVCDEDPIAYQNDYSTLDKFRLKYITEKAPMPDMRINYYVCGSGGTGKGLICRAIARALYPYLKEDDDIFFNVGSKGAAFEGYDGQPVLIWDDRRGIDLLQELGGRGNLFNVFDMHPVRQRQNIKFSSVCLCNTINLINSVQPYSEFMQEIVGEYRDKNGRLVKSEEDEKGQVLRRFPFIIPLHESDFDIMMNKGVFEGTREYDQYVTLKNVRGSMKQIAMMCHGNHEAERLIQGQTVQPIIEQHNKLSEKVKGETPDTAALLEQFKDYGTMKTEEPEPKQPPEQPEQPTQMGQIDVVVKGTKTIEEFKQVRENMLRRADRYSRKHIASCEHWQDGYPVKCWRGERGSLWIEYESGHAWQYAETESGLEWF
;
A
#
# COMPACT_ATOMS: atom_id res chain seq x y z
N MET A 1 -43.79 6.83 -5.91
CA MET A 1 -42.41 6.93 -5.35
C MET A 1 -41.40 6.78 -6.49
N LYS A 2 -40.33 7.60 -6.52
CA LYS A 2 -39.30 7.54 -7.57
C LYS A 2 -38.03 6.82 -7.08
N SER A 3 -37.44 5.98 -7.91
CA SER A 3 -36.15 5.31 -7.67
C SER A 3 -35.40 5.03 -8.97
N ARG A 4 -34.16 4.53 -8.82
CA ARG A 4 -33.38 3.95 -9.90
C ARG A 4 -33.31 2.43 -9.83
N ILE A 5 -33.64 1.84 -8.68
CA ILE A 5 -33.56 0.40 -8.46
C ILE A 5 -34.91 -0.10 -8.00
N PHE A 6 -35.40 -1.13 -8.65
CA PHE A 6 -36.68 -1.74 -8.35
C PHE A 6 -36.53 -3.25 -8.24
N ASN A 7 -37.27 -3.83 -7.30
CA ASN A 7 -37.46 -5.26 -7.14
C ASN A 7 -38.95 -5.56 -7.33
N ILE A 8 -39.24 -6.47 -8.25
CA ILE A 8 -40.61 -6.83 -8.65
C ILE A 8 -40.82 -8.28 -8.27
N MET A 9 -41.96 -8.59 -7.64
CA MET A 9 -42.41 -9.96 -7.41
C MET A 9 -43.84 -10.10 -7.95
N GLN A 10 -44.06 -11.07 -8.80
CA GLN A 10 -45.39 -11.36 -9.32
C GLN A 10 -45.54 -12.83 -9.63
N TYR A 11 -46.72 -13.39 -9.32
CA TYR A 11 -47.08 -14.76 -9.70
C TYR A 11 -47.21 -14.88 -11.23
N GLU A 12 -46.79 -16.04 -11.75
CA GLU A 12 -47.04 -16.37 -13.17
C GLU A 12 -48.54 -16.46 -13.46
N LYS A 13 -49.26 -17.13 -12.54
CA LYS A 13 -50.73 -17.28 -12.58
C LYS A 13 -51.33 -16.91 -11.26
N HIS A 14 -52.55 -16.40 -11.29
CA HIS A 14 -53.31 -16.12 -10.08
C HIS A 14 -53.58 -17.43 -9.32
N PRO A 15 -53.23 -17.51 -8.04
CA PRO A 15 -53.31 -18.77 -7.27
C PRO A 15 -54.70 -19.41 -7.21
N GLU A 16 -55.75 -18.61 -7.21
CA GLU A 16 -57.14 -19.08 -7.12
C GLU A 16 -57.83 -19.22 -8.48
N THR A 17 -57.67 -18.22 -9.37
CA THR A 17 -58.39 -18.18 -10.64
C THR A 17 -57.68 -18.88 -11.79
N GLY A 18 -56.36 -19.10 -11.65
CA GLY A 18 -55.52 -19.65 -12.72
C GLY A 18 -55.24 -18.70 -13.89
N GLU A 19 -55.73 -17.45 -13.79
CA GLU A 19 -55.52 -16.42 -14.81
C GLU A 19 -54.00 -16.09 -14.90
N THR A 20 -53.50 -15.95 -16.14
CA THR A 20 -52.09 -15.59 -16.38
C THR A 20 -51.85 -14.11 -16.06
N LEU A 21 -50.99 -13.84 -15.08
CA LEU A 21 -50.64 -12.51 -14.60
C LEU A 21 -49.39 -11.96 -15.29
N LEU A 22 -48.31 -12.73 -15.29
CA LEU A 22 -47.03 -12.29 -15.88
C LEU A 22 -46.33 -13.46 -16.59
N THR A 23 -46.03 -13.29 -17.87
CA THR A 23 -45.27 -14.27 -18.64
C THR A 23 -43.84 -13.81 -18.90
N GLU A 24 -42.96 -14.76 -19.26
CA GLU A 24 -41.56 -14.43 -19.58
C GLU A 24 -41.47 -13.51 -20.82
N GLU A 25 -42.38 -13.64 -21.81
CA GLU A 25 -42.42 -12.76 -22.97
C GLU A 25 -42.71 -11.31 -22.56
N LYS A 26 -43.69 -11.09 -21.65
CA LYS A 26 -43.98 -9.75 -21.11
C LYS A 26 -42.78 -9.17 -20.33
N ILE A 27 -42.07 -10.02 -19.60
CA ILE A 27 -40.85 -9.61 -18.87
C ILE A 27 -39.81 -9.14 -19.88
N LYS A 28 -39.50 -9.93 -20.90
CA LYS A 28 -38.52 -9.59 -21.96
C LYS A 28 -38.87 -8.30 -22.68
N ASP A 29 -40.15 -8.12 -23.00
CA ASP A 29 -40.64 -6.89 -23.65
C ASP A 29 -40.41 -5.67 -22.75
N ALA A 30 -40.80 -5.73 -21.48
CA ALA A 30 -40.59 -4.66 -20.53
C ALA A 30 -39.10 -4.35 -20.31
N LEU A 31 -38.24 -5.38 -20.25
CA LEU A 31 -36.80 -5.24 -20.07
C LEU A 31 -36.08 -4.68 -21.30
N SER A 32 -36.71 -4.67 -22.48
CA SER A 32 -36.19 -4.07 -23.71
C SER A 32 -36.13 -2.52 -23.65
N HIS A 33 -36.72 -1.91 -22.63
CA HIS A 33 -36.77 -0.46 -22.49
C HIS A 33 -35.36 0.14 -22.36
N ARG A 34 -34.98 1.02 -23.30
CA ARG A 34 -33.64 1.63 -23.43
C ARG A 34 -33.13 2.39 -22.19
N THR A 35 -34.01 2.74 -21.27
CA THR A 35 -33.66 3.45 -20.03
C THR A 35 -33.24 2.51 -18.91
N ILE A 36 -33.45 1.22 -19.07
CA ILE A 36 -32.97 0.19 -18.15
C ILE A 36 -31.48 -0.07 -18.43
N LYS A 37 -30.65 0.08 -17.42
CA LYS A 37 -29.18 -0.13 -17.51
C LYS A 37 -28.82 -1.58 -17.30
N ARG A 38 -29.27 -2.14 -16.17
CA ARG A 38 -29.03 -3.54 -15.80
C ARG A 38 -30.33 -4.17 -15.33
N TRP A 39 -30.45 -5.47 -15.57
CA TRP A 39 -31.55 -6.26 -15.07
C TRP A 39 -31.14 -7.71 -14.84
N ALA A 40 -31.80 -8.35 -13.88
CA ALA A 40 -31.77 -9.80 -13.68
C ALA A 40 -33.15 -10.28 -13.27
N TYR A 41 -33.53 -11.50 -13.68
CA TYR A 41 -34.77 -12.14 -13.23
C TYR A 41 -34.65 -13.65 -13.16
N ILE A 42 -35.50 -14.25 -12.33
CA ILE A 42 -35.63 -15.69 -12.14
C ILE A 42 -37.11 -16.05 -11.92
N CYS A 43 -37.47 -17.29 -12.24
CA CYS A 43 -38.73 -17.89 -11.82
C CYS A 43 -38.48 -18.81 -10.61
N HIS A 44 -39.05 -18.49 -9.48
CA HIS A 44 -39.04 -19.39 -8.31
C HIS A 44 -40.18 -20.41 -8.48
N ASP A 45 -39.81 -21.66 -8.73
CA ASP A 45 -40.71 -22.77 -9.03
C ASP A 45 -40.74 -23.85 -7.95
N ALA A 46 -39.92 -23.71 -6.94
CA ALA A 46 -39.73 -24.73 -5.89
C ALA A 46 -39.66 -24.14 -4.47
N ASP A 47 -40.07 -22.91 -4.29
CA ASP A 47 -40.20 -22.29 -2.97
C ASP A 47 -41.33 -22.97 -2.17
N VAL A 48 -41.13 -23.10 -0.88
CA VAL A 48 -42.11 -23.66 0.02
C VAL A 48 -42.61 -22.61 1.02
N TYR A 49 -43.85 -22.77 1.46
CA TYR A 49 -44.39 -21.95 2.54
C TYR A 49 -43.68 -22.21 3.87
N SER A 50 -43.29 -21.15 4.54
CA SER A 50 -42.70 -21.19 5.89
C SER A 50 -43.75 -21.26 6.97
N ALA A 51 -43.34 -21.46 8.23
CA ALA A 51 -44.24 -21.37 9.38
C ALA A 51 -44.87 -19.98 9.53
N LEU A 52 -44.12 -18.94 9.13
CA LEU A 52 -44.60 -17.55 9.18
C LEU A 52 -45.68 -17.30 8.10
N ASP A 53 -45.53 -17.90 6.91
CA ASP A 53 -46.57 -17.82 5.87
C ASP A 53 -47.88 -18.48 6.32
N GLU A 54 -47.80 -19.65 7.03
CA GLU A 54 -48.95 -20.35 7.58
C GLU A 54 -49.63 -19.58 8.74
N GLU A 55 -48.83 -18.88 9.56
CA GLU A 55 -49.35 -18.01 10.62
C GLU A 55 -50.07 -16.78 10.07
N GLN A 56 -49.59 -16.22 8.96
CA GLN A 56 -50.22 -15.06 8.30
C GLN A 56 -51.48 -15.45 7.50
N ASP A 57 -51.47 -16.62 6.90
CA ASP A 57 -52.60 -17.16 6.14
C ASP A 57 -52.67 -18.69 6.35
N PRO A 58 -53.69 -19.18 7.11
CA PRO A 58 -53.86 -20.61 7.40
C PRO A 58 -54.04 -21.51 6.16
N SER A 59 -54.36 -20.96 4.99
CA SER A 59 -54.39 -21.69 3.70
C SER A 59 -53.01 -22.06 3.21
N HIS A 60 -51.98 -21.33 3.62
CA HIS A 60 -50.57 -21.50 3.25
C HIS A 60 -49.91 -22.53 4.17
N LYS A 61 -50.18 -23.83 3.96
CA LYS A 61 -49.59 -24.88 4.78
C LYS A 61 -48.09 -24.96 4.64
N LYS A 62 -47.37 -24.90 5.78
CA LYS A 62 -45.93 -25.05 5.86
C LYS A 62 -45.45 -26.30 5.08
N GLY A 63 -44.44 -26.11 4.25
CA GLY A 63 -43.86 -27.19 3.44
C GLY A 63 -44.53 -27.43 2.10
N ASN A 64 -45.73 -26.87 1.84
CA ASN A 64 -46.33 -26.90 0.51
C ASN A 64 -45.57 -25.96 -0.46
N VAL A 65 -45.47 -26.36 -1.71
CA VAL A 65 -44.80 -25.56 -2.76
C VAL A 65 -45.65 -24.32 -3.06
N LYS A 66 -45.01 -23.17 -3.08
CA LYS A 66 -45.62 -21.90 -3.48
C LYS A 66 -45.92 -21.91 -4.98
N PRO A 67 -46.97 -21.23 -5.44
CA PRO A 67 -47.20 -21.01 -6.86
C PRO A 67 -45.98 -20.35 -7.49
N ARG A 68 -45.72 -20.72 -8.74
CA ARG A 68 -44.62 -20.14 -9.52
C ARG A 68 -44.73 -18.62 -9.56
N HIS A 69 -43.62 -17.95 -9.27
CA HIS A 69 -43.59 -16.50 -9.23
C HIS A 69 -42.23 -15.97 -9.73
N TRP A 70 -42.33 -14.81 -10.35
CA TRP A 70 -41.17 -14.12 -10.91
C TRP A 70 -40.58 -13.13 -9.91
N HIS A 71 -39.25 -13.16 -9.76
CA HIS A 71 -38.50 -12.10 -9.14
C HIS A 71 -37.67 -11.39 -10.21
N ILE A 72 -37.81 -10.05 -10.31
CA ILE A 72 -37.17 -9.25 -11.33
C ILE A 72 -36.53 -8.06 -10.66
N VAL A 73 -35.26 -7.83 -10.93
CA VAL A 73 -34.49 -6.69 -10.43
C VAL A 73 -34.07 -5.83 -11.60
N ILE A 74 -34.32 -4.52 -11.51
CA ILE A 74 -33.95 -3.58 -12.56
C ILE A 74 -33.21 -2.37 -11.97
N GLU A 75 -32.19 -1.91 -12.69
CA GLU A 75 -31.50 -0.65 -12.42
C GLU A 75 -31.69 0.28 -13.63
N MET A 76 -32.19 1.47 -13.34
CA MET A 76 -32.34 2.52 -14.34
C MET A 76 -31.00 3.22 -14.59
N GLY A 77 -30.84 3.80 -15.77
CA GLY A 77 -29.66 4.60 -16.12
C GLY A 77 -29.51 5.86 -15.24
N SER A 78 -29.54 7.03 -15.85
CA SER A 78 -29.27 8.30 -15.14
C SER A 78 -30.45 8.79 -14.30
N ASN A 79 -31.68 8.54 -14.74
CA ASN A 79 -32.88 9.16 -14.18
C ASN A 79 -33.64 8.24 -13.21
N GLN A 80 -34.24 8.83 -12.19
CA GLN A 80 -35.20 8.16 -11.34
C GLN A 80 -36.55 8.06 -12.06
N VAL A 81 -37.22 6.92 -11.91
CA VAL A 81 -38.53 6.62 -12.49
C VAL A 81 -39.55 6.36 -11.40
N GLU A 82 -40.83 6.62 -11.66
CA GLU A 82 -41.92 6.30 -10.71
C GLU A 82 -42.32 4.82 -10.78
N ILE A 83 -42.73 4.26 -9.64
CA ILE A 83 -43.23 2.88 -9.52
C ILE A 83 -44.35 2.61 -10.54
N THR A 84 -45.30 3.54 -10.68
CA THR A 84 -46.45 3.44 -11.62
C THR A 84 -46.01 3.25 -13.05
N VAL A 85 -44.91 3.86 -13.48
CA VAL A 85 -44.34 3.70 -14.81
C VAL A 85 -43.78 2.30 -15.01
N ILE A 86 -43.03 1.80 -14.01
CA ILE A 86 -42.46 0.45 -14.02
C ILE A 86 -43.61 -0.59 -14.06
N ALA A 87 -44.58 -0.46 -13.14
CA ALA A 87 -45.75 -1.36 -13.09
C ALA A 87 -46.48 -1.42 -14.42
N LYS A 88 -46.65 -0.27 -15.12
CA LYS A 88 -47.25 -0.20 -16.43
C LYS A 88 -46.46 -0.96 -17.52
N TRP A 89 -45.13 -0.92 -17.50
CA TRP A 89 -44.30 -1.66 -18.45
C TRP A 89 -44.49 -3.17 -18.33
N PHE A 90 -44.61 -3.68 -17.10
CA PHE A 90 -44.83 -5.10 -16.84
C PHE A 90 -46.32 -5.49 -16.89
N GLY A 91 -47.25 -4.54 -16.97
CA GLY A 91 -48.68 -4.79 -16.94
C GLY A 91 -49.19 -5.36 -15.60
N ILE A 92 -48.61 -4.91 -14.50
CA ILE A 92 -48.89 -5.36 -13.10
C ILE A 92 -49.36 -4.19 -12.25
N ALA A 93 -49.92 -4.49 -11.09
CA ALA A 93 -50.29 -3.46 -10.11
C ALA A 93 -49.05 -2.91 -9.36
N ASP A 94 -49.14 -1.66 -8.93
CA ASP A 94 -48.02 -0.92 -8.30
C ASP A 94 -47.47 -1.57 -7.02
N ASN A 95 -48.33 -2.30 -6.27
CA ASN A 95 -47.96 -2.98 -5.01
C ASN A 95 -47.00 -4.15 -5.21
N PHE A 96 -46.81 -4.65 -6.45
CA PHE A 96 -45.83 -5.69 -6.78
C PHE A 96 -44.45 -5.12 -7.14
N VAL A 97 -44.32 -3.79 -7.17
CA VAL A 97 -43.06 -3.09 -7.47
C VAL A 97 -42.52 -2.42 -6.23
N ASN A 98 -41.42 -2.93 -5.72
CA ASN A 98 -40.75 -2.38 -4.55
C ASN A 98 -39.52 -1.55 -4.96
N VAL A 99 -39.22 -0.51 -4.19
CA VAL A 99 -38.08 0.35 -4.39
C VAL A 99 -36.93 -0.11 -3.49
N ALA A 100 -35.80 -0.41 -4.07
CA ALA A 100 -34.54 -0.60 -3.33
C ALA A 100 -33.75 0.72 -3.30
N LYS A 101 -33.16 1.04 -2.15
CA LYS A 101 -32.39 2.25 -1.91
C LYS A 101 -31.05 1.91 -1.25
N GLY A 102 -30.05 2.70 -1.56
CA GLY A 102 -28.73 2.56 -0.98
C GLY A 102 -27.67 2.15 -1.99
N ARG A 103 -26.40 2.32 -1.60
CA ARG A 103 -25.26 1.88 -2.40
C ARG A 103 -25.25 0.35 -2.42
N GLY A 104 -25.17 -0.24 -3.60
CA GLY A 104 -25.17 -1.71 -3.75
C GLY A 104 -26.53 -2.38 -3.74
N ALA A 105 -27.64 -1.65 -3.53
CA ALA A 105 -28.98 -2.21 -3.44
C ALA A 105 -29.40 -3.07 -4.65
N PHE A 106 -28.87 -2.80 -5.85
CA PHE A 106 -29.13 -3.63 -7.03
C PHE A 106 -28.56 -5.05 -6.83
N LEU A 107 -27.30 -5.16 -6.42
CA LEU A 107 -26.66 -6.47 -6.18
C LEU A 107 -27.19 -7.16 -4.91
N ASP A 108 -27.66 -6.40 -3.88
CA ASP A 108 -28.39 -6.99 -2.75
C ASP A 108 -29.66 -7.69 -3.21
N CYS A 109 -30.42 -7.05 -4.10
CA CYS A 109 -31.59 -7.66 -4.70
C CYS A 109 -31.25 -8.83 -5.64
N CYS A 110 -30.11 -8.77 -6.34
CA CYS A 110 -29.61 -9.87 -7.17
C CYS A 110 -29.25 -11.11 -6.33
N GLN A 111 -28.62 -10.93 -5.19
CA GLN A 111 -28.28 -12.01 -4.23
C GLN A 111 -29.54 -12.75 -3.73
N TYR A 112 -30.65 -12.02 -3.62
CA TYR A 112 -31.94 -12.61 -3.27
C TYR A 112 -32.48 -13.56 -4.35
N LEU A 113 -32.15 -13.35 -5.62
CA LEU A 113 -32.66 -14.18 -6.72
C LEU A 113 -32.26 -15.66 -6.59
N THR A 114 -31.06 -15.91 -6.10
CA THR A 114 -30.53 -17.26 -5.83
C THR A 114 -30.73 -17.72 -4.38
N HIS A 115 -31.29 -16.87 -3.53
CA HIS A 115 -31.43 -17.05 -2.08
C HIS A 115 -30.11 -17.19 -1.33
N GLU A 116 -29.01 -16.66 -1.88
CA GLU A 116 -27.68 -16.71 -1.24
C GLU A 116 -27.50 -15.70 -0.11
N ASP A 117 -28.40 -14.74 0.03
CA ASP A 117 -28.28 -13.78 1.13
C ASP A 117 -28.49 -14.45 2.50
N ASP A 118 -27.74 -13.97 3.49
CA ASP A 118 -27.70 -14.55 4.84
C ASP A 118 -29.10 -14.72 5.44
N LYS A 119 -30.01 -13.77 5.18
CA LYS A 119 -31.36 -13.80 5.73
C LYS A 119 -32.17 -14.97 5.16
N GLN A 120 -32.06 -15.22 3.85
CA GLN A 120 -32.78 -16.31 3.20
C GLN A 120 -32.21 -17.67 3.61
N GLN A 121 -30.86 -17.74 3.77
CA GLN A 121 -30.18 -18.95 4.25
C GLN A 121 -30.56 -19.27 5.71
N HIS A 122 -30.62 -18.29 6.59
CA HIS A 122 -31.10 -18.49 7.98
C HIS A 122 -32.57 -18.95 8.03
N MET A 123 -33.38 -18.58 7.05
CA MET A 123 -34.76 -19.04 6.91
C MET A 123 -34.87 -20.45 6.28
N GLY A 124 -33.73 -21.07 5.92
CA GLY A 124 -33.68 -22.40 5.30
C GLY A 124 -34.28 -22.46 3.90
N LYS A 125 -34.27 -21.35 3.15
CA LYS A 125 -34.76 -21.36 1.77
C LYS A 125 -33.82 -22.12 0.85
N ARG A 126 -34.41 -22.76 -0.16
CA ARG A 126 -33.69 -23.48 -1.20
C ARG A 126 -32.82 -22.53 -2.01
N LEU A 127 -31.57 -22.91 -2.26
CA LEU A 127 -30.71 -22.25 -3.24
C LEU A 127 -31.15 -22.55 -4.65
N TYR A 128 -31.11 -21.54 -5.51
CA TYR A 128 -31.31 -21.69 -6.96
C TYR A 128 -29.95 -21.56 -7.69
N GLU A 129 -29.80 -22.38 -8.73
CA GLU A 129 -28.61 -22.37 -9.59
C GLU A 129 -28.56 -21.09 -10.45
N ASP A 130 -27.36 -20.59 -10.71
CA ASP A 130 -27.14 -19.38 -11.51
C ASP A 130 -27.65 -19.47 -12.94
N ASP A 131 -27.67 -20.65 -13.53
CA ASP A 131 -28.17 -20.91 -14.88
C ASP A 131 -29.66 -20.59 -15.06
N LYS A 132 -30.41 -20.60 -13.96
CA LYS A 132 -31.83 -20.21 -13.92
C LYS A 132 -32.02 -18.69 -13.93
N VAL A 133 -31.00 -17.93 -13.56
CA VAL A 133 -31.03 -16.46 -13.59
C VAL A 133 -30.76 -15.96 -15.01
N LYS A 134 -31.63 -15.11 -15.50
CA LYS A 134 -31.40 -14.37 -16.75
C LYS A 134 -31.00 -12.94 -16.40
N ALA A 135 -29.91 -12.46 -17.00
CA ALA A 135 -29.36 -11.12 -16.75
C ALA A 135 -28.74 -10.54 -18.02
N ASN A 136 -28.63 -9.21 -18.12
CA ASN A 136 -27.91 -8.53 -19.19
C ASN A 136 -26.47 -8.15 -18.81
N PHE A 137 -25.92 -8.79 -17.79
CA PHE A 137 -24.56 -8.62 -17.29
C PHE A 137 -24.05 -9.97 -16.74
N GLU A 138 -22.73 -10.06 -16.50
CA GLU A 138 -22.11 -11.26 -15.91
C GLU A 138 -22.52 -11.39 -14.44
N PHE A 139 -23.64 -12.11 -14.19
CA PHE A 139 -24.33 -12.17 -12.90
C PHE A 139 -23.41 -12.66 -11.77
N ARG A 140 -22.82 -13.85 -11.94
CA ARG A 140 -21.95 -14.46 -10.90
C ARG A 140 -20.70 -13.61 -10.65
N SER A 141 -20.01 -13.19 -11.70
CA SER A 141 -18.81 -12.36 -11.60
C SER A 141 -19.08 -11.04 -10.85
N ALA A 142 -20.25 -10.43 -11.05
CA ALA A 142 -20.60 -9.20 -10.33
C ALA A 142 -20.83 -9.43 -8.82
N LEU A 143 -21.43 -10.57 -8.45
CA LEU A 143 -21.65 -10.93 -7.04
C LEU A 143 -20.32 -11.30 -6.35
N ASP A 144 -19.46 -12.07 -7.02
CA ASP A 144 -18.15 -12.48 -6.50
C ASP A 144 -17.24 -11.26 -6.30
N LYS A 145 -17.14 -10.38 -7.30
CA LYS A 145 -16.40 -9.10 -7.17
C LYS A 145 -16.89 -8.28 -5.98
N ARG A 146 -18.19 -8.26 -5.74
CA ARG A 146 -18.78 -7.56 -4.60
C ARG A 146 -18.41 -8.22 -3.27
N ALA A 147 -18.47 -9.56 -3.20
CA ALA A 147 -18.07 -10.31 -2.01
C ALA A 147 -16.60 -10.06 -1.67
N GLU A 148 -15.71 -10.09 -2.67
CA GLU A 148 -14.29 -9.76 -2.54
C GLU A 148 -14.08 -8.32 -2.04
N GLN A 149 -14.80 -7.35 -2.60
CA GLN A 149 -14.73 -5.95 -2.14
C GLN A 149 -15.20 -5.80 -0.68
N LYS A 150 -16.29 -6.47 -0.30
CA LYS A 150 -16.78 -6.46 1.09
C LYS A 150 -15.74 -7.09 2.03
N LEU A 151 -15.10 -8.18 1.62
CA LEU A 151 -14.06 -8.84 2.40
C LEU A 151 -12.82 -7.94 2.53
N LYS A 152 -12.35 -7.36 1.42
CA LYS A 152 -11.12 -6.57 1.37
C LYS A 152 -11.27 -5.18 2.01
N TYR A 153 -12.39 -4.52 1.81
CA TYR A 153 -12.61 -3.12 2.19
C TYR A 153 -13.68 -2.91 3.26
N GLY A 154 -14.33 -3.99 3.73
CA GLY A 154 -15.47 -3.92 4.66
C GLY A 154 -16.75 -3.34 4.04
N ARG A 155 -16.72 -2.97 2.76
CA ARG A 155 -17.85 -2.37 2.02
C ARG A 155 -17.63 -2.47 0.51
N GLU A 156 -18.69 -2.29 -0.26
CA GLU A 156 -18.62 -2.07 -1.69
C GLU A 156 -18.06 -0.67 -1.99
N ILE A 157 -17.09 -0.59 -2.90
CA ILE A 157 -16.48 0.66 -3.35
C ILE A 157 -16.64 0.81 -4.87
N SER A 158 -16.57 2.05 -5.37
CA SER A 158 -16.58 2.30 -6.80
C SER A 158 -15.25 1.88 -7.43
N GLU A 159 -15.24 1.55 -8.73
CA GLU A 159 -14.00 1.27 -9.48
C GLU A 159 -12.98 2.41 -9.34
N LYS A 160 -13.47 3.65 -9.34
CA LYS A 160 -12.66 4.83 -9.08
C LYS A 160 -12.01 4.82 -7.68
N ASP A 161 -12.76 4.47 -6.64
CA ASP A 161 -12.23 4.41 -5.28
C ASP A 161 -11.30 3.20 -5.09
N GLU A 162 -11.56 2.09 -5.79
CA GLU A 162 -10.69 0.92 -5.82
C GLU A 162 -9.34 1.26 -6.47
N LEU A 163 -9.35 1.92 -7.62
CA LEU A 163 -8.13 2.40 -8.29
C LEU A 163 -7.32 3.35 -7.39
N ARG A 164 -7.99 4.29 -6.74
CA ARG A 164 -7.38 5.20 -5.77
C ARG A 164 -6.75 4.46 -4.57
N HIS A 165 -7.43 3.43 -4.08
CA HIS A 165 -6.91 2.59 -3.00
C HIS A 165 -5.65 1.85 -3.44
N ARG A 166 -5.64 1.24 -4.62
CA ARG A 166 -4.47 0.53 -5.16
C ARG A 166 -3.27 1.45 -5.32
N VAL A 167 -3.46 2.68 -5.79
CA VAL A 167 -2.38 3.68 -5.89
C VAL A 167 -1.88 4.11 -4.51
N LEU A 168 -2.78 4.44 -3.57
CA LEU A 168 -2.41 5.03 -2.27
C LEU A 168 -1.89 3.99 -1.25
N PHE A 169 -2.37 2.75 -1.30
CA PHE A 169 -2.09 1.76 -0.27
C PHE A 169 -1.33 0.53 -0.77
N GLU A 170 -1.50 0.15 -2.04
CA GLU A 170 -0.87 -1.03 -2.62
C GLU A 170 0.34 -0.68 -3.52
N GLY A 171 0.55 0.62 -3.77
CA GLY A 171 1.73 1.11 -4.48
C GLY A 171 1.65 0.99 -6.00
N MET A 172 0.46 0.83 -6.57
CA MET A 172 0.25 0.85 -8.01
C MET A 172 0.82 2.11 -8.63
N THR A 173 1.68 1.98 -9.64
CA THR A 173 2.31 3.12 -10.31
C THR A 173 1.34 3.82 -11.25
N ILE A 174 1.63 5.09 -11.56
CA ILE A 174 0.80 5.84 -12.54
C ILE A 174 0.85 5.17 -13.91
N ARG A 175 2.00 4.60 -14.31
CA ARG A 175 2.12 3.84 -15.54
C ARG A 175 1.17 2.64 -15.56
N GLN A 176 1.16 1.84 -14.49
CA GLN A 176 0.23 0.71 -14.37
C GLN A 176 -1.24 1.14 -14.46
N VAL A 177 -1.57 2.30 -13.89
CA VAL A 177 -2.92 2.89 -14.04
C VAL A 177 -3.21 3.20 -15.51
N CYS A 178 -2.28 3.84 -16.21
CA CYS A 178 -2.44 4.19 -17.62
C CYS A 178 -2.54 2.94 -18.53
N ASP A 179 -1.80 1.88 -18.21
CA ASP A 179 -1.82 0.62 -18.95
C ASP A 179 -3.14 -0.14 -18.75
N GLU A 180 -3.70 -0.09 -17.52
CA GLU A 180 -4.96 -0.78 -17.17
C GLU A 180 -6.19 0.00 -17.63
N ASP A 181 -6.27 1.29 -17.33
CA ASP A 181 -7.41 2.16 -17.68
C ASP A 181 -6.96 3.62 -17.92
N PRO A 182 -6.53 3.95 -19.15
CA PRO A 182 -6.09 5.30 -19.49
C PRO A 182 -7.21 6.35 -19.36
N ILE A 183 -8.47 5.95 -19.48
CA ILE A 183 -9.62 6.86 -19.34
C ILE A 183 -9.86 7.20 -17.88
N ALA A 184 -9.72 6.22 -16.97
CA ALA A 184 -9.79 6.48 -15.53
C ALA A 184 -8.69 7.44 -15.10
N TYR A 185 -7.46 7.25 -15.59
CA TYR A 185 -6.36 8.20 -15.34
C TYR A 185 -6.70 9.60 -15.85
N GLN A 186 -7.10 9.73 -17.11
CA GLN A 186 -7.49 11.03 -17.70
C GLN A 186 -8.52 11.78 -16.86
N ASN A 187 -9.50 11.05 -16.30
CA ASN A 187 -10.59 11.63 -15.52
C ASN A 187 -10.23 11.95 -14.05
N ASP A 188 -9.11 11.43 -13.54
CA ASP A 188 -8.75 11.55 -12.11
C ASP A 188 -7.24 11.79 -11.85
N TYR A 189 -6.46 12.11 -12.89
CA TYR A 189 -4.99 12.19 -12.84
C TYR A 189 -4.47 13.00 -11.65
N SER A 190 -5.03 14.17 -11.40
CA SER A 190 -4.57 15.04 -10.31
C SER A 190 -4.71 14.42 -8.91
N THR A 191 -5.71 13.55 -8.70
CA THR A 191 -5.90 12.83 -7.43
C THR A 191 -4.95 11.65 -7.36
N LEU A 192 -4.82 10.91 -8.46
CA LEU A 192 -3.97 9.72 -8.53
C LEU A 192 -2.50 10.09 -8.37
N ASP A 193 -2.02 11.17 -9.01
CA ASP A 193 -0.65 11.68 -8.85
C ASP A 193 -0.37 12.09 -7.39
N LYS A 194 -1.31 12.78 -6.74
CA LYS A 194 -1.18 13.13 -5.31
C LYS A 194 -1.16 11.90 -4.42
N PHE A 195 -1.98 10.90 -4.71
CA PHE A 195 -2.01 9.66 -3.94
C PHE A 195 -0.73 8.83 -4.15
N ARG A 196 -0.22 8.80 -5.37
CA ARG A 196 1.05 8.17 -5.67
C ARG A 196 2.22 8.82 -4.95
N LEU A 197 2.32 10.15 -5.02
CA LEU A 197 3.32 10.91 -4.27
C LEU A 197 3.22 10.67 -2.77
N LYS A 198 1.99 10.60 -2.24
CA LYS A 198 1.77 10.29 -0.83
C LYS A 198 2.19 8.88 -0.46
N TYR A 199 1.93 7.89 -1.33
CA TYR A 199 2.42 6.52 -1.14
C TYR A 199 3.94 6.48 -1.06
N ILE A 200 4.64 7.08 -2.02
CA ILE A 200 6.11 7.12 -2.05
C ILE A 200 6.66 7.80 -0.80
N THR A 201 6.06 8.91 -0.38
CA THR A 201 6.54 9.70 0.75
C THR A 201 6.33 9.02 2.10
N GLU A 202 5.21 8.31 2.28
CA GLU A 202 4.77 7.84 3.60
C GLU A 202 4.76 6.30 3.74
N LYS A 203 4.57 5.56 2.66
CA LYS A 203 4.25 4.12 2.70
C LYS A 203 5.24 3.23 1.97
N ALA A 204 5.82 3.68 0.86
CA ALA A 204 6.76 2.88 0.07
C ALA A 204 7.85 2.31 0.99
N PRO A 205 8.20 1.03 0.88
CA PRO A 205 9.23 0.43 1.73
C PRO A 205 10.57 1.13 1.48
N MET A 206 11.29 1.40 2.58
CA MET A 206 12.68 1.87 2.47
C MET A 206 13.58 0.68 2.17
N PRO A 207 14.59 0.84 1.31
CA PRO A 207 15.55 -0.23 1.09
C PRO A 207 16.43 -0.43 2.33
N ASP A 208 16.77 -1.69 2.62
CA ASP A 208 17.71 -2.03 3.69
C ASP A 208 19.10 -1.49 3.40
N MET A 209 19.46 -1.41 2.11
CA MET A 209 20.74 -0.91 1.65
C MET A 209 20.60 -0.11 0.37
N ARG A 210 21.44 0.94 0.27
CA ARG A 210 21.63 1.74 -0.93
C ARG A 210 23.09 1.70 -1.34
N ILE A 211 23.36 1.36 -2.61
CA ILE A 211 24.72 1.31 -3.15
C ILE A 211 24.93 2.46 -4.11
N ASN A 212 26.02 3.20 -3.92
CA ASN A 212 26.36 4.33 -4.74
C ASN A 212 27.59 4.00 -5.61
N TYR A 213 27.49 4.34 -6.88
CA TYR A 213 28.54 4.18 -7.87
C TYR A 213 29.00 5.56 -8.35
N TYR A 214 30.29 5.72 -8.45
CA TYR A 214 30.88 6.88 -9.12
C TYR A 214 31.56 6.45 -10.41
N VAL A 215 31.01 6.91 -11.53
CA VAL A 215 31.51 6.58 -12.88
C VAL A 215 32.21 7.80 -13.46
N CYS A 216 33.50 7.72 -13.72
CA CYS A 216 34.27 8.87 -14.23
C CYS A 216 35.01 8.53 -15.51
N GLY A 217 35.40 9.56 -16.27
CA GLY A 217 36.16 9.43 -17.51
C GLY A 217 36.00 10.65 -18.42
N SER A 218 36.83 10.75 -19.43
CA SER A 218 36.77 11.85 -20.38
C SER A 218 35.48 11.95 -21.15
N GLY A 219 35.22 13.06 -21.84
CA GLY A 219 34.06 13.25 -22.68
C GLY A 219 33.92 12.17 -23.75
N GLY A 220 32.73 11.63 -23.93
CA GLY A 220 32.44 10.65 -24.98
C GLY A 220 32.88 9.19 -24.71
N THR A 221 33.38 8.85 -23.53
CA THR A 221 33.74 7.45 -23.15
C THR A 221 32.55 6.53 -22.90
N GLY A 222 31.32 7.03 -22.90
CA GLY A 222 30.12 6.22 -22.72
C GLY A 222 29.65 6.10 -21.26
N LYS A 223 29.97 7.07 -20.39
CA LYS A 223 29.56 7.11 -18.98
C LYS A 223 28.06 6.92 -18.79
N GLY A 224 27.22 7.69 -19.51
CA GLY A 224 25.78 7.54 -19.43
C GLY A 224 25.27 6.19 -19.95
N LEU A 225 25.96 5.58 -20.91
CA LEU A 225 25.61 4.25 -21.43
C LEU A 225 25.88 3.16 -20.40
N ILE A 226 27.05 3.20 -19.72
CA ILE A 226 27.36 2.20 -18.69
C ILE A 226 26.43 2.35 -17.46
N CYS A 227 26.06 3.57 -17.07
CA CYS A 227 25.09 3.78 -16.01
C CYS A 227 23.74 3.11 -16.34
N ARG A 228 23.20 3.33 -17.54
CA ARG A 228 21.96 2.66 -17.97
C ARG A 228 22.12 1.15 -18.07
N ALA A 229 23.27 0.67 -18.55
CA ALA A 229 23.56 -0.76 -18.63
C ALA A 229 23.58 -1.42 -17.24
N ILE A 230 24.23 -0.79 -16.25
CA ILE A 230 24.22 -1.26 -14.85
C ILE A 230 22.80 -1.27 -14.30
N ALA A 231 22.04 -0.19 -14.50
CA ALA A 231 20.66 -0.10 -14.04
C ALA A 231 19.79 -1.23 -14.60
N ARG A 232 19.82 -1.45 -15.92
CA ARG A 232 19.06 -2.52 -16.58
C ARG A 232 19.49 -3.92 -16.13
N ALA A 233 20.80 -4.14 -15.96
CA ALA A 233 21.33 -5.43 -15.53
C ALA A 233 20.99 -5.78 -14.08
N LEU A 234 20.87 -4.79 -13.20
CA LEU A 234 20.41 -4.98 -11.81
C LEU A 234 18.90 -5.25 -11.71
N TYR A 235 18.10 -4.74 -12.66
CA TYR A 235 16.64 -4.88 -12.66
C TYR A 235 16.11 -5.50 -13.96
N PRO A 236 16.54 -6.72 -14.31
CA PRO A 236 16.23 -7.35 -15.61
C PRO A 236 14.74 -7.70 -15.79
N TYR A 237 13.98 -7.76 -14.70
CA TYR A 237 12.54 -8.01 -14.69
C TYR A 237 11.70 -6.76 -15.03
N LEU A 238 12.28 -5.56 -14.96
CA LEU A 238 11.65 -4.31 -15.40
C LEU A 238 12.00 -4.07 -16.86
N LYS A 239 10.99 -3.90 -17.72
CA LYS A 239 11.18 -3.82 -19.17
C LYS A 239 11.51 -2.41 -19.65
N GLU A 240 10.89 -1.43 -19.02
CA GLU A 240 10.96 -0.04 -19.44
C GLU A 240 11.98 0.73 -18.61
N ASP A 241 12.75 1.59 -19.27
CA ASP A 241 13.75 2.42 -18.62
C ASP A 241 13.16 3.35 -17.56
N ASP A 242 11.96 3.89 -17.82
CA ASP A 242 11.24 4.78 -16.88
C ASP A 242 10.79 4.06 -15.60
N ASP A 243 10.68 2.73 -15.61
CA ASP A 243 10.42 1.93 -14.40
C ASP A 243 11.71 1.59 -13.65
N ILE A 244 12.85 1.57 -14.34
CA ILE A 244 14.15 1.17 -13.78
C ILE A 244 14.86 2.36 -13.16
N PHE A 245 14.98 3.47 -13.88
CA PHE A 245 15.78 4.59 -13.41
C PHE A 245 15.12 5.95 -13.62
N PHE A 246 15.41 6.84 -12.71
CA PHE A 246 15.04 8.24 -12.76
C PHE A 246 16.30 9.09 -13.00
N ASN A 247 16.28 9.92 -14.03
CA ASN A 247 17.35 10.89 -14.28
C ASN A 247 17.13 12.10 -13.38
N VAL A 248 18.05 12.32 -12.44
CA VAL A 248 17.96 13.44 -11.50
C VAL A 248 18.06 14.76 -12.23
N GLY A 249 17.06 15.61 -12.05
CA GLY A 249 16.94 16.89 -12.71
C GLY A 249 17.97 17.92 -12.25
N SER A 250 17.79 19.16 -12.69
CA SER A 250 18.65 20.29 -12.32
C SER A 250 18.28 20.91 -10.99
N LYS A 251 19.11 21.83 -10.52
CA LYS A 251 18.93 22.58 -9.26
C LYS A 251 17.53 23.15 -9.07
N GLY A 252 16.92 22.83 -7.94
CA GLY A 252 15.57 23.28 -7.55
C GLY A 252 14.41 22.40 -7.99
N ALA A 253 14.67 21.41 -8.87
CA ALA A 253 13.70 20.43 -9.35
C ALA A 253 14.32 19.03 -9.46
N ALA A 254 15.33 18.72 -8.66
CA ALA A 254 16.14 17.51 -8.78
C ALA A 254 15.30 16.22 -8.80
N PHE A 255 14.27 16.14 -7.95
CA PHE A 255 13.43 14.95 -7.78
C PHE A 255 12.00 15.15 -8.29
N GLU A 256 11.74 16.18 -9.08
CA GLU A 256 10.43 16.39 -9.69
C GLU A 256 10.10 15.25 -10.65
N GLY A 257 8.97 14.60 -10.45
CA GLY A 257 8.54 13.44 -11.24
C GLY A 257 9.14 12.10 -10.82
N TYR A 258 9.89 12.02 -9.71
CA TYR A 258 10.33 10.76 -9.15
C TYR A 258 9.13 9.92 -8.70
N ASP A 259 8.99 8.72 -9.27
CA ASP A 259 7.87 7.78 -9.02
C ASP A 259 8.31 6.48 -8.31
N GLY A 260 9.41 6.54 -7.57
CA GLY A 260 9.89 5.39 -6.80
C GLY A 260 10.80 4.43 -7.58
N GLN A 261 11.38 4.88 -8.68
CA GLN A 261 12.35 4.09 -9.44
C GLN A 261 13.50 3.61 -8.54
N PRO A 262 13.93 2.35 -8.70
CA PRO A 262 14.97 1.78 -7.85
C PRO A 262 16.36 2.38 -8.10
N VAL A 263 16.60 3.03 -9.23
CA VAL A 263 17.89 3.63 -9.60
C VAL A 263 17.75 5.12 -9.84
N LEU A 264 18.62 5.93 -9.23
CA LEU A 264 18.80 7.34 -9.57
C LEU A 264 20.06 7.52 -10.39
N ILE A 265 19.97 8.18 -11.55
CA ILE A 265 21.11 8.54 -12.39
C ILE A 265 21.35 10.04 -12.25
N TRP A 266 22.56 10.40 -11.78
CA TRP A 266 23.06 11.75 -11.60
C TRP A 266 24.02 12.05 -12.75
N ASP A 267 23.49 12.65 -13.82
CA ASP A 267 24.23 12.84 -15.06
C ASP A 267 25.12 14.09 -14.99
N ASP A 268 26.39 13.91 -15.34
CA ASP A 268 27.44 14.94 -15.40
C ASP A 268 27.53 15.85 -14.16
N ARG A 269 27.60 15.23 -12.96
CA ARG A 269 27.69 15.97 -11.68
C ARG A 269 29.11 16.01 -11.13
N ARG A 270 29.59 17.21 -10.82
CA ARG A 270 30.81 17.43 -10.03
C ARG A 270 30.51 17.43 -8.55
N GLY A 271 31.51 17.26 -7.70
CA GLY A 271 31.33 17.25 -6.24
C GLY A 271 30.71 18.53 -5.72
N ILE A 272 31.16 19.68 -6.21
CA ILE A 272 30.63 21.00 -5.80
C ILE A 272 29.18 21.21 -6.27
N ASP A 273 28.82 20.68 -7.44
CA ASP A 273 27.45 20.79 -7.96
C ASP A 273 26.48 20.03 -7.07
N LEU A 274 26.83 18.79 -6.65
CA LEU A 274 26.02 18.00 -5.72
C LEU A 274 25.83 18.69 -4.36
N LEU A 275 26.89 19.30 -3.81
CA LEU A 275 26.79 20.05 -2.55
C LEU A 275 25.82 21.22 -2.68
N GLN A 276 25.85 21.95 -3.79
CA GLN A 276 24.96 23.08 -4.04
C GLN A 276 23.53 22.64 -4.31
N GLU A 277 23.32 21.60 -5.10
CA GLU A 277 21.99 21.09 -5.46
C GLU A 277 21.28 20.51 -4.25
N LEU A 278 21.99 19.75 -3.42
CA LEU A 278 21.45 19.15 -2.21
C LEU A 278 21.41 20.12 -1.01
N GLY A 279 21.95 21.33 -1.16
CA GLY A 279 21.90 22.36 -0.12
C GLY A 279 22.88 22.13 1.02
N GLY A 280 23.92 21.33 0.79
CA GLY A 280 25.02 21.12 1.71
C GLY A 280 25.33 19.67 2.04
N ARG A 281 26.46 19.46 2.74
CA ARG A 281 27.03 18.15 3.03
C ARG A 281 26.09 17.25 3.85
N GLY A 282 25.37 17.80 4.83
CA GLY A 282 24.45 17.01 5.66
C GLY A 282 23.35 16.34 4.83
N ASN A 283 22.73 17.06 3.88
CA ASN A 283 21.73 16.45 3.01
C ASN A 283 22.35 15.51 1.97
N LEU A 284 23.55 15.80 1.50
CA LEU A 284 24.30 14.89 0.64
C LEU A 284 24.52 13.53 1.35
N PHE A 285 24.90 13.56 2.62
CA PHE A 285 25.06 12.34 3.43
C PHE A 285 23.78 11.53 3.52
N ASN A 286 22.64 12.18 3.63
CA ASN A 286 21.34 11.52 3.70
C ASN A 286 20.94 10.89 2.36
N VAL A 287 21.14 11.60 1.26
CA VAL A 287 20.80 11.11 -0.08
C VAL A 287 21.67 9.91 -0.48
N PHE A 288 22.94 9.91 -0.10
CA PHE A 288 23.90 8.86 -0.41
C PHE A 288 24.17 7.91 0.77
N ASP A 289 23.35 7.91 1.82
CA ASP A 289 23.52 6.97 2.91
C ASP A 289 23.31 5.53 2.43
N MET A 290 24.22 4.64 2.83
CA MET A 290 24.14 3.21 2.51
C MET A 290 23.02 2.51 3.30
N HIS A 291 22.64 3.04 4.46
CA HIS A 291 21.52 2.56 5.28
C HIS A 291 20.46 3.66 5.37
N PRO A 292 19.68 3.87 4.30
CA PRO A 292 18.80 5.01 4.21
C PRO A 292 17.64 4.91 5.21
N VAL A 293 17.34 6.04 5.83
CA VAL A 293 16.15 6.23 6.64
C VAL A 293 15.14 7.07 5.88
N ARG A 294 13.86 6.97 6.26
CA ARG A 294 12.79 7.75 5.62
C ARG A 294 13.01 9.24 5.87
N GLN A 295 13.44 9.94 4.84
CA GLN A 295 13.74 11.36 4.87
C GLN A 295 13.16 12.06 3.64
N ARG A 296 12.51 13.21 3.87
CA ARG A 296 11.86 13.97 2.80
C ARG A 296 12.85 14.86 2.09
N GLN A 297 12.87 14.79 0.76
CA GLN A 297 13.55 15.70 -0.13
C GLN A 297 12.55 16.67 -0.73
N ASN A 298 12.92 17.96 -0.80
CA ASN A 298 12.04 18.97 -1.35
C ASN A 298 11.90 18.82 -2.86
N ILE A 299 10.67 18.92 -3.33
CA ILE A 299 10.30 19.11 -4.73
C ILE A 299 9.44 20.36 -4.84
N LYS A 300 9.14 20.79 -6.06
CA LYS A 300 8.32 21.99 -6.27
C LYS A 300 6.95 21.82 -5.63
N PHE A 301 6.63 22.67 -4.66
CA PHE A 301 5.37 22.68 -3.89
C PHE A 301 5.08 21.44 -3.02
N SER A 302 6.04 20.53 -2.85
CA SER A 302 5.83 19.30 -2.08
C SER A 302 7.16 18.71 -1.58
N SER A 303 7.12 17.45 -1.15
CA SER A 303 8.30 16.66 -0.79
C SER A 303 8.11 15.21 -1.19
N VAL A 304 9.21 14.52 -1.45
CA VAL A 304 9.24 13.09 -1.78
C VAL A 304 10.27 12.37 -0.91
N CYS A 305 10.03 11.09 -0.63
CA CYS A 305 11.01 10.23 0.02
C CYS A 305 11.74 9.39 -1.03
N LEU A 306 13.07 9.40 -0.99
CA LEU A 306 13.88 8.62 -1.91
C LEU A 306 13.97 7.17 -1.41
N CYS A 307 13.26 6.26 -2.08
CA CYS A 307 13.26 4.82 -1.79
C CYS A 307 14.10 4.00 -2.78
N ASN A 308 14.98 4.66 -3.54
CA ASN A 308 15.91 4.01 -4.46
C ASN A 308 16.97 3.18 -3.71
N THR A 309 17.39 2.10 -4.35
CA THR A 309 18.44 1.18 -3.86
C THR A 309 19.81 1.52 -4.46
N ILE A 310 19.84 2.22 -5.58
CA ILE A 310 21.07 2.51 -6.34
C ILE A 310 21.15 4.00 -6.67
N ASN A 311 22.34 4.59 -6.49
CA ASN A 311 22.71 5.85 -7.11
C ASN A 311 23.86 5.62 -8.10
N LEU A 312 23.73 6.10 -9.31
CA LEU A 312 24.75 6.09 -10.35
C LEU A 312 25.12 7.54 -10.67
N ILE A 313 26.28 7.97 -10.22
CA ILE A 313 26.77 9.31 -10.51
C ILE A 313 27.78 9.20 -11.63
N ASN A 314 27.62 9.96 -12.70
CA ASN A 314 28.66 10.05 -13.72
C ASN A 314 29.21 11.47 -13.80
N SER A 315 30.52 11.58 -14.11
CA SER A 315 31.22 12.84 -14.21
C SER A 315 32.45 12.74 -15.10
N VAL A 316 32.86 13.88 -15.66
CA VAL A 316 34.19 14.02 -16.29
C VAL A 316 35.31 14.17 -15.25
N GLN A 317 34.96 14.47 -14.02
CA GLN A 317 35.87 14.74 -12.91
C GLN A 317 36.49 13.42 -12.40
N PRO A 318 37.83 13.32 -12.24
CA PRO A 318 38.44 12.18 -11.56
C PRO A 318 37.90 12.00 -10.14
N TYR A 319 37.80 10.74 -9.67
CA TYR A 319 37.22 10.46 -8.36
C TYR A 319 37.94 11.15 -7.20
N SER A 320 39.27 11.31 -7.29
CA SER A 320 40.07 12.00 -6.27
C SER A 320 39.68 13.47 -6.09
N GLU A 321 39.44 14.16 -7.21
CA GLU A 321 38.98 15.55 -7.20
C GLU A 321 37.54 15.65 -6.72
N PHE A 322 36.67 14.77 -7.20
CA PHE A 322 35.28 14.69 -6.76
C PHE A 322 35.17 14.51 -5.26
N MET A 323 35.90 13.54 -4.69
CA MET A 323 35.92 13.29 -3.25
C MET A 323 36.49 14.48 -2.47
N GLN A 324 37.54 15.12 -3.00
CA GLN A 324 38.16 16.29 -2.38
C GLN A 324 37.21 17.49 -2.35
N GLU A 325 36.41 17.71 -3.38
CA GLU A 325 35.40 18.77 -3.42
C GLU A 325 34.31 18.53 -2.39
N ILE A 326 33.83 17.30 -2.25
CA ILE A 326 32.79 16.98 -1.25
C ILE A 326 33.31 17.10 0.18
N VAL A 327 34.56 16.67 0.42
CA VAL A 327 35.18 16.72 1.76
C VAL A 327 35.71 18.11 2.08
N GLY A 328 36.15 18.87 1.07
CA GLY A 328 36.82 20.16 1.23
C GLY A 328 35.94 21.28 1.80
N GLU A 329 36.54 22.42 2.02
CA GLU A 329 35.82 23.65 2.39
C GLU A 329 34.96 24.12 1.21
N TYR A 330 33.72 24.51 1.49
CA TYR A 330 32.84 25.05 0.46
C TYR A 330 31.98 26.21 1.02
N ARG A 331 31.45 27.04 0.14
CA ARG A 331 30.49 28.07 0.51
C ARG A 331 29.08 27.56 0.30
N ASP A 332 28.26 27.71 1.35
CA ASP A 332 26.84 27.35 1.29
C ASP A 332 26.06 28.35 0.42
N LYS A 333 24.77 28.07 0.22
CA LYS A 333 23.85 28.93 -0.56
C LYS A 333 23.74 30.38 -0.03
N ASN A 334 24.13 30.63 1.20
CA ASN A 334 24.14 31.93 1.85
C ASN A 334 25.53 32.59 1.82
N GLY A 335 26.52 31.98 1.13
CA GLY A 335 27.90 32.45 1.03
C GLY A 335 28.75 32.18 2.29
N ARG A 336 28.25 31.46 3.28
CA ARG A 336 28.95 31.13 4.52
C ARG A 336 29.98 30.02 4.24
N LEU A 337 31.20 30.20 4.73
CA LEU A 337 32.25 29.18 4.60
C LEU A 337 31.95 28.02 5.55
N VAL A 338 31.82 26.83 5.00
CA VAL A 338 31.71 25.55 5.74
C VAL A 338 33.07 24.87 5.71
N LYS A 339 33.67 24.67 6.88
CA LYS A 339 34.99 24.05 7.01
C LYS A 339 34.88 22.53 6.94
N SER A 340 35.98 21.91 6.50
CA SER A 340 36.15 20.45 6.55
C SER A 340 36.57 20.04 7.97
N GLU A 341 36.01 18.96 8.47
CA GLU A 341 36.46 18.27 9.67
C GLU A 341 37.07 16.92 9.28
N GLU A 342 38.10 16.44 9.99
CA GLU A 342 38.80 15.18 9.62
C GLU A 342 37.86 13.98 9.57
N ASP A 343 36.89 13.90 10.49
CA ASP A 343 35.88 12.83 10.52
C ASP A 343 34.95 12.80 9.31
N GLU A 344 34.78 13.91 8.60
CA GLU A 344 33.91 13.99 7.44
C GLU A 344 34.48 13.24 6.23
N LYS A 345 35.82 13.12 6.10
CA LYS A 345 36.46 12.41 4.99
C LYS A 345 36.03 10.94 4.93
N GLY A 346 36.12 10.23 6.05
CA GLY A 346 35.67 8.85 6.15
C GLY A 346 34.16 8.69 5.91
N GLN A 347 33.37 9.69 6.35
CA GLN A 347 31.92 9.70 6.13
C GLN A 347 31.54 9.81 4.64
N VAL A 348 32.28 10.56 3.84
CA VAL A 348 32.07 10.64 2.38
C VAL A 348 32.51 9.36 1.71
N LEU A 349 33.75 8.94 1.95
CA LEU A 349 34.37 7.84 1.21
C LEU A 349 33.62 6.51 1.38
N ARG A 350 33.17 6.20 2.60
CA ARG A 350 32.40 4.97 2.87
C ARG A 350 31.08 4.89 2.11
N ARG A 351 30.51 6.03 1.69
CA ARG A 351 29.24 6.09 0.95
C ARG A 351 29.40 5.72 -0.51
N PHE A 352 30.63 5.72 -1.03
CA PHE A 352 30.94 5.37 -2.43
C PHE A 352 31.74 4.07 -2.50
N PRO A 353 31.09 2.90 -2.32
CA PRO A 353 31.81 1.62 -2.32
C PRO A 353 32.41 1.26 -3.68
N PHE A 354 31.87 1.79 -4.77
CA PHE A 354 32.32 1.50 -6.14
C PHE A 354 32.72 2.76 -6.89
N ILE A 355 33.88 2.69 -7.53
CA ILE A 355 34.39 3.68 -8.50
C ILE A 355 34.69 2.96 -9.81
N ILE A 356 34.22 3.52 -10.92
CA ILE A 356 34.38 2.93 -12.25
C ILE A 356 34.98 3.98 -13.18
N PRO A 357 36.32 4.08 -13.24
CA PRO A 357 36.99 4.89 -14.22
C PRO A 357 36.86 4.27 -15.62
N LEU A 358 36.32 5.04 -16.58
CA LEU A 358 36.22 4.66 -17.99
C LEU A 358 37.38 5.25 -18.80
N HIS A 359 37.99 4.36 -19.55
CA HIS A 359 38.99 4.70 -20.56
C HIS A 359 38.41 4.55 -21.98
N GLU A 360 39.18 4.77 -23.01
CA GLU A 360 38.69 4.69 -24.40
C GLU A 360 38.27 3.27 -24.82
N SER A 361 38.99 2.25 -24.33
CA SER A 361 38.82 0.84 -24.73
C SER A 361 38.52 -0.13 -23.61
N ASP A 362 38.56 0.32 -22.37
CA ASP A 362 38.37 -0.51 -21.18
C ASP A 362 37.86 0.33 -20.01
N PHE A 363 37.55 -0.34 -18.89
CA PHE A 363 37.25 0.32 -17.63
C PHE A 363 37.71 -0.52 -16.42
N ASP A 364 38.00 0.16 -15.33
CA ASP A 364 38.35 -0.47 -14.08
C ASP A 364 37.13 -0.58 -13.15
N ILE A 365 37.05 -1.65 -12.37
CA ILE A 365 36.16 -1.78 -11.25
C ILE A 365 37.00 -1.63 -9.99
N MET A 366 36.84 -0.51 -9.31
CA MET A 366 37.51 -0.22 -8.05
C MET A 366 36.52 -0.29 -6.88
N MET A 367 36.97 -0.89 -5.79
CA MET A 367 36.15 -1.04 -4.58
C MET A 367 36.84 -0.38 -3.39
N ASN A 368 36.02 0.22 -2.51
CA ASN A 368 36.50 0.79 -1.26
C ASN A 368 36.89 -0.33 -0.29
N LYS A 369 38.16 -0.39 0.09
CA LYS A 369 38.72 -1.44 0.95
C LYS A 369 38.02 -1.50 2.31
N GLY A 370 37.83 -0.35 2.96
CA GLY A 370 37.20 -0.26 4.25
C GLY A 370 35.78 -0.79 4.29
N VAL A 371 35.00 -0.57 3.21
CA VAL A 371 33.63 -1.08 3.09
C VAL A 371 33.61 -2.60 2.88
N PHE A 372 34.48 -3.12 2.00
CA PHE A 372 34.50 -4.55 1.67
C PHE A 372 35.17 -5.44 2.70
N GLU A 373 36.20 -4.94 3.38
CA GLU A 373 36.90 -5.71 4.42
C GLU A 373 36.34 -5.47 5.82
N GLY A 374 35.39 -4.50 5.99
CA GLY A 374 34.87 -4.12 7.29
C GLY A 374 35.89 -3.38 8.17
N THR A 375 36.97 -2.84 7.52
CA THR A 375 37.99 -2.03 8.18
C THR A 375 37.59 -0.55 8.12
N ARG A 376 38.35 0.34 8.78
CA ARG A 376 38.13 1.79 8.69
C ARG A 376 39.00 2.47 7.62
N GLU A 377 39.62 1.69 6.72
CA GLU A 377 40.50 2.17 5.66
C GLU A 377 39.71 2.68 4.44
N TYR A 378 38.81 3.65 4.65
CA TYR A 378 37.90 4.17 3.62
C TYR A 378 38.61 5.04 2.56
N ASP A 379 39.84 5.45 2.77
CA ASP A 379 40.65 6.22 1.81
C ASP A 379 41.34 5.35 0.78
N GLN A 380 41.26 4.03 0.90
CA GLN A 380 41.87 3.07 -0.02
C GLN A 380 40.84 2.45 -0.97
N TYR A 381 41.09 2.61 -2.26
CA TYR A 381 40.35 1.92 -3.31
C TYR A 381 41.29 0.93 -4.01
N VAL A 382 40.81 -0.30 -4.18
CA VAL A 382 41.53 -1.40 -4.77
C VAL A 382 40.88 -1.75 -6.11
N THR A 383 41.68 -1.80 -7.18
CA THR A 383 41.23 -2.30 -8.50
C THR A 383 41.03 -3.80 -8.40
N LEU A 384 39.76 -4.23 -8.55
CA LEU A 384 39.41 -5.65 -8.54
C LEU A 384 39.56 -6.28 -9.92
N LYS A 385 39.21 -5.54 -10.95
CA LYS A 385 39.20 -6.04 -12.32
C LYS A 385 39.30 -4.89 -13.31
N ASN A 386 40.09 -5.10 -14.38
CA ASN A 386 40.04 -4.32 -15.60
C ASN A 386 39.17 -5.08 -16.61
N VAL A 387 38.18 -4.43 -17.20
CA VAL A 387 37.26 -5.01 -18.17
C VAL A 387 37.49 -4.38 -19.54
N ARG A 388 37.87 -5.19 -20.51
CA ARG A 388 38.00 -4.74 -21.89
C ARG A 388 36.64 -4.56 -22.53
N GLY A 389 36.41 -3.41 -23.14
CA GLY A 389 35.17 -3.09 -23.84
C GLY A 389 34.89 -1.59 -23.84
N SER A 390 34.56 -1.06 -24.99
CA SER A 390 34.16 0.34 -25.16
C SER A 390 32.65 0.44 -25.27
N MET A 391 32.03 1.11 -24.32
CA MET A 391 30.57 1.34 -24.36
C MET A 391 30.14 2.12 -25.59
N LYS A 392 30.99 3.02 -26.08
CA LYS A 392 30.76 3.77 -27.32
C LYS A 392 30.75 2.85 -28.55
N GLN A 393 31.71 1.92 -28.65
CA GLN A 393 31.75 0.95 -29.75
C GLN A 393 30.54 0.01 -29.70
N ILE A 394 30.14 -0.46 -28.51
CA ILE A 394 28.96 -1.28 -28.34
C ILE A 394 27.70 -0.54 -28.84
N ALA A 395 27.51 0.72 -28.46
CA ALA A 395 26.39 1.52 -28.93
C ALA A 395 26.37 1.71 -30.44
N MET A 396 27.55 1.90 -31.05
CA MET A 396 27.69 2.02 -32.52
C MET A 396 27.39 0.69 -33.24
N MET A 397 27.81 -0.44 -32.69
CA MET A 397 27.55 -1.77 -33.25
C MET A 397 26.07 -2.18 -33.17
N CYS A 398 25.38 -1.73 -32.15
CA CYS A 398 23.97 -2.07 -31.89
C CYS A 398 23.00 -1.03 -32.45
N HIS A 399 23.44 -0.09 -33.26
CA HIS A 399 22.66 1.04 -33.75
C HIS A 399 21.26 0.61 -34.27
N GLY A 400 20.19 1.07 -33.62
CA GLY A 400 18.83 0.77 -34.00
C GLY A 400 18.28 -0.60 -33.55
N ASN A 401 19.10 -1.44 -32.91
CA ASN A 401 18.63 -2.71 -32.33
C ASN A 401 18.69 -2.66 -30.78
N HIS A 402 17.63 -2.19 -30.17
CA HIS A 402 17.55 -2.02 -28.71
C HIS A 402 17.68 -3.32 -27.91
N GLU A 403 17.26 -4.45 -28.46
CA GLU A 403 17.38 -5.75 -27.78
C GLU A 403 18.83 -6.24 -27.76
N ALA A 404 19.52 -6.15 -28.90
CA ALA A 404 20.94 -6.47 -28.99
C ALA A 404 21.77 -5.51 -28.12
N GLU A 405 21.44 -4.22 -28.12
CA GLU A 405 22.09 -3.23 -27.28
C GLU A 405 21.96 -3.62 -25.77
N ARG A 406 20.78 -3.91 -25.30
CA ARG A 406 20.53 -4.34 -23.90
C ARG A 406 21.34 -5.60 -23.55
N LEU A 407 21.35 -6.60 -24.42
CA LEU A 407 22.05 -7.86 -24.20
C LEU A 407 23.57 -7.65 -24.07
N ILE A 408 24.18 -6.95 -25.05
CA ILE A 408 25.64 -6.73 -25.09
C ILE A 408 26.07 -5.82 -23.94
N GLN A 409 25.31 -4.77 -23.65
CA GLN A 409 25.57 -3.89 -22.51
C GLN A 409 25.51 -4.66 -21.20
N GLY A 410 24.48 -5.51 -21.02
CA GLY A 410 24.33 -6.36 -19.83
C GLY A 410 25.52 -7.31 -19.65
N GLN A 411 25.98 -7.96 -20.71
CA GLN A 411 27.17 -8.82 -20.66
C GLN A 411 28.44 -8.05 -20.28
N THR A 412 28.59 -6.83 -20.81
CA THR A 412 29.77 -6.00 -20.53
C THR A 412 29.85 -5.56 -19.08
N VAL A 413 28.72 -5.28 -18.45
CA VAL A 413 28.66 -4.85 -17.02
C VAL A 413 28.52 -6.03 -16.03
N GLN A 414 28.42 -7.26 -16.52
CA GLN A 414 28.28 -8.44 -15.67
C GLN A 414 29.34 -8.53 -14.55
N PRO A 415 30.61 -8.20 -14.75
CA PRO A 415 31.61 -8.18 -13.69
C PRO A 415 31.29 -7.17 -12.57
N ILE A 416 30.63 -6.05 -12.90
CA ILE A 416 30.18 -5.07 -11.91
C ILE A 416 29.03 -5.68 -11.08
N ILE A 417 28.09 -6.34 -11.75
CA ILE A 417 26.93 -6.97 -11.09
C ILE A 417 27.38 -8.08 -10.12
N GLU A 418 28.40 -8.86 -10.49
CA GLU A 418 28.97 -9.88 -9.61
C GLU A 418 29.52 -9.28 -8.31
N GLN A 419 30.23 -8.14 -8.38
CA GLN A 419 30.74 -7.47 -7.20
C GLN A 419 29.64 -6.78 -6.38
N HIS A 420 28.65 -6.22 -7.05
CA HIS A 420 27.46 -5.69 -6.40
C HIS A 420 26.75 -6.76 -5.54
N ASN A 421 26.53 -7.94 -6.12
CA ASN A 421 25.86 -9.04 -5.43
C ASN A 421 26.69 -9.53 -4.23
N LYS A 422 28.02 -9.64 -4.36
CA LYS A 422 28.89 -9.99 -3.23
C LYS A 422 28.80 -8.97 -2.09
N LEU A 423 28.76 -7.67 -2.38
CA LEU A 423 28.57 -6.66 -1.34
C LEU A 423 27.21 -6.78 -0.68
N SER A 424 26.15 -6.95 -1.47
CA SER A 424 24.77 -7.09 -0.98
C SER A 424 24.61 -8.31 -0.08
N GLU A 425 25.21 -9.45 -0.46
CA GLU A 425 25.17 -10.70 0.33
C GLU A 425 25.95 -10.52 1.64
N LYS A 426 27.12 -9.87 1.61
CA LYS A 426 27.92 -9.60 2.79
C LYS A 426 27.13 -8.77 3.82
N VAL A 427 26.54 -7.66 3.38
CA VAL A 427 25.76 -6.78 4.26
C VAL A 427 24.53 -7.49 4.83
N LYS A 428 23.86 -8.36 4.05
CA LYS A 428 22.73 -9.18 4.53
C LYS A 428 23.17 -10.28 5.50
N GLY A 429 24.37 -10.85 5.32
CA GLY A 429 24.93 -11.89 6.19
C GLY A 429 25.48 -11.34 7.52
N GLU A 430 25.74 -10.05 7.60
CA GLU A 430 26.18 -9.34 8.80
C GLU A 430 25.02 -8.89 9.71
N THR A 431 23.77 -9.26 9.41
CA THR A 431 22.68 -9.14 10.40
C THR A 431 23.07 -10.02 11.59
N PRO A 432 23.49 -9.41 12.73
CA PRO A 432 23.93 -10.19 13.87
C PRO A 432 22.76 -11.07 14.34
N ASP A 433 23.06 -12.28 14.75
CA ASP A 433 22.10 -13.09 15.49
C ASP A 433 21.58 -12.24 16.65
N THR A 434 20.34 -11.79 16.54
CA THR A 434 19.73 -10.86 17.51
C THR A 434 19.71 -11.46 18.90
N ALA A 435 19.69 -12.79 19.01
CA ALA A 435 19.78 -13.51 20.28
C ALA A 435 21.20 -13.44 20.89
N ALA A 436 22.23 -13.59 20.07
CA ALA A 436 23.63 -13.48 20.52
C ALA A 436 24.01 -12.04 20.91
N LEU A 437 23.46 -11.04 20.18
CA LEU A 437 23.61 -9.63 20.51
C LEU A 437 22.90 -9.26 21.82
N LEU A 438 21.65 -9.70 22.00
CA LEU A 438 20.91 -9.46 23.24
C LEU A 438 21.60 -10.12 24.45
N GLU A 439 22.28 -11.25 24.25
CA GLU A 439 23.08 -11.89 25.29
C GLU A 439 24.34 -11.09 25.64
N GLN A 440 25.03 -10.52 24.64
CA GLN A 440 26.15 -9.60 24.89
C GLN A 440 25.74 -8.31 25.61
N PHE A 441 24.54 -7.79 25.33
CA PHE A 441 24.03 -6.59 26.01
C PHE A 441 23.49 -6.87 27.40
N LYS A 442 23.19 -8.11 27.79
CA LYS A 442 22.86 -8.48 29.17
C LYS A 442 24.00 -8.21 30.13
N ASP A 443 25.24 -8.34 29.68
CA ASP A 443 26.44 -8.10 30.53
C ASP A 443 26.83 -6.62 30.66
N TYR A 444 26.36 -5.74 29.73
CA TYR A 444 26.63 -4.30 29.83
C TYR A 444 25.83 -3.60 30.93
N GLY A 445 24.77 -4.22 31.44
CA GLY A 445 23.97 -3.74 32.58
C GLY A 445 24.61 -3.93 33.96
N THR A 446 25.78 -4.59 34.04
CA THR A 446 26.44 -4.95 35.33
C THR A 446 27.75 -4.22 35.62
N MET A 447 28.07 -3.11 34.95
CA MET A 447 29.17 -2.26 35.38
C MET A 447 28.80 -1.56 36.71
N LYS A 448 29.42 -2.02 37.80
CA LYS A 448 29.30 -1.42 39.13
C LYS A 448 29.80 0.02 39.08
N THR A 449 28.94 0.98 39.27
CA THR A 449 29.27 2.30 39.79
C THR A 449 29.29 2.19 41.29
N GLU A 450 30.40 2.63 41.95
CA GLU A 450 30.53 2.73 43.39
C GLU A 450 29.44 3.65 43.95
N GLU A 451 28.65 3.12 44.87
CA GLU A 451 27.54 3.80 45.53
C GLU A 451 28.01 4.77 46.62
N PRO A 452 27.38 5.93 46.79
CA PRO A 452 27.21 6.56 48.08
C PRO A 452 25.92 6.07 48.76
N GLU A 453 25.97 5.87 50.08
CA GLU A 453 24.99 5.25 50.97
C GLU A 453 23.52 5.74 50.85
N PRO A 454 22.53 4.90 51.23
CA PRO A 454 21.19 4.93 50.69
C PRO A 454 20.26 5.91 51.39
N LYS A 455 19.58 6.73 50.60
CA LYS A 455 18.28 7.29 50.95
C LYS A 455 17.22 6.45 50.24
N GLN A 456 16.20 6.03 50.98
CA GLN A 456 15.13 5.13 50.57
C GLN A 456 14.52 5.48 49.19
N PRO A 457 14.28 4.48 48.34
CA PRO A 457 13.87 4.68 46.93
C PRO A 457 12.36 4.91 46.79
N PRO A 458 11.97 5.72 45.81
CA PRO A 458 10.64 5.56 45.23
C PRO A 458 10.69 4.40 44.24
N GLU A 459 9.62 3.62 44.23
CA GLU A 459 9.40 2.43 43.42
C GLU A 459 9.75 2.62 41.93
N GLN A 460 10.57 1.71 41.39
CA GLN A 460 10.89 1.66 39.96
C GLN A 460 9.72 1.11 39.16
N PRO A 461 9.41 1.68 37.98
CA PRO A 461 8.45 1.06 37.05
C PRO A 461 9.13 -0.09 36.31
N GLU A 462 8.50 -1.25 36.37
CA GLU A 462 8.88 -2.45 35.62
C GLU A 462 8.83 -2.21 34.10
N GLN A 463 9.72 -2.90 33.37
CA GLN A 463 9.88 -2.79 31.91
C GLN A 463 8.60 -3.14 31.15
N PRO A 464 8.32 -2.51 29.99
CA PRO A 464 7.12 -2.77 29.22
C PRO A 464 7.20 -4.13 28.53
N THR A 465 6.39 -5.06 29.00
CA THR A 465 6.04 -6.27 28.26
C THR A 465 5.34 -5.85 26.94
N GLN A 466 5.72 -6.42 25.81
CA GLN A 466 5.09 -6.13 24.52
C GLN A 466 3.59 -6.41 24.61
N MET A 467 2.80 -5.36 24.71
CA MET A 467 1.36 -5.47 24.55
C MET A 467 1.01 -5.58 23.07
N GLY A 468 0.15 -6.52 22.72
CA GLY A 468 -0.46 -6.64 21.39
C GLY A 468 -1.19 -5.35 21.02
N GLN A 469 -1.46 -5.16 19.72
CA GLN A 469 -2.15 -3.99 19.22
C GLN A 469 -3.62 -4.03 19.67
N ILE A 470 -4.01 -3.12 20.59
CA ILE A 470 -5.39 -3.03 21.10
C ILE A 470 -6.27 -2.39 20.01
N ASP A 471 -7.34 -3.06 19.60
CA ASP A 471 -8.35 -2.50 18.71
C ASP A 471 -9.28 -1.54 19.48
N VAL A 472 -9.41 -0.30 18.99
CA VAL A 472 -10.15 0.77 19.67
C VAL A 472 -11.41 1.11 18.91
N VAL A 473 -12.57 0.77 19.48
CA VAL A 473 -13.86 1.11 18.89
C VAL A 473 -14.32 2.49 19.35
N VAL A 474 -14.21 3.48 18.46
CA VAL A 474 -14.65 4.87 18.69
C VAL A 474 -15.98 5.11 17.99
N LYS A 475 -16.98 5.63 18.69
CA LYS A 475 -18.28 6.03 18.14
C LYS A 475 -18.57 7.49 18.44
N GLY A 476 -19.28 8.16 17.55
CA GLY A 476 -19.88 9.49 17.79
C GLY A 476 -18.98 10.69 17.60
N THR A 477 -17.79 10.54 16.99
CA THR A 477 -16.92 11.67 16.62
C THR A 477 -17.34 12.32 15.30
N LYS A 478 -17.17 13.64 15.19
CA LYS A 478 -17.58 14.42 14.01
C LYS A 478 -16.43 14.83 13.10
N THR A 479 -15.19 14.81 13.60
CA THR A 479 -13.97 15.17 12.85
C THR A 479 -12.89 14.11 12.99
N ILE A 480 -11.92 14.08 12.07
CA ILE A 480 -10.78 13.16 12.09
C ILE A 480 -9.85 13.48 13.28
N GLU A 481 -9.67 14.75 13.59
CA GLU A 481 -8.87 15.20 14.73
C GLU A 481 -9.48 14.74 16.06
N GLU A 482 -10.79 14.90 16.21
CA GLU A 482 -11.52 14.43 17.38
C GLU A 482 -11.44 12.90 17.51
N PHE A 483 -11.58 12.17 16.40
CA PHE A 483 -11.42 10.71 16.38
C PHE A 483 -10.02 10.29 16.86
N LYS A 484 -8.95 10.92 16.36
CA LYS A 484 -7.57 10.62 16.76
C LYS A 484 -7.34 10.90 18.24
N GLN A 485 -7.80 12.03 18.75
CA GLN A 485 -7.67 12.39 20.16
C GLN A 485 -8.41 11.42 21.08
N VAL A 486 -9.65 11.08 20.72
CA VAL A 486 -10.47 10.12 21.49
C VAL A 486 -9.84 8.74 21.46
N ARG A 487 -9.38 8.27 20.31
CA ARG A 487 -8.71 6.99 20.15
C ARG A 487 -7.42 6.91 20.99
N GLU A 488 -6.58 7.92 20.92
CA GLU A 488 -5.33 7.98 21.70
C GLU A 488 -5.58 8.04 23.21
N ASN A 489 -6.59 8.79 23.63
CA ASN A 489 -6.99 8.84 25.03
C ASN A 489 -7.51 7.48 25.52
N MET A 490 -8.32 6.79 24.73
CA MET A 490 -8.82 5.46 25.05
C MET A 490 -7.70 4.43 25.13
N LEU A 491 -6.73 4.46 24.24
CA LEU A 491 -5.55 3.58 24.27
C LEU A 491 -4.73 3.78 25.53
N ARG A 492 -4.41 5.04 25.88
CA ARG A 492 -3.66 5.35 27.12
C ARG A 492 -4.41 4.89 28.39
N ARG A 493 -5.73 5.04 28.41
CA ARG A 493 -6.54 4.57 29.52
C ARG A 493 -6.58 3.04 29.57
N ALA A 494 -6.77 2.37 28.43
CA ALA A 494 -6.78 0.92 28.35
C ALA A 494 -5.45 0.31 28.82
N ASP A 495 -4.33 0.84 28.37
CA ASP A 495 -3.00 0.42 28.83
C ASP A 495 -2.84 0.59 30.36
N ARG A 496 -3.18 1.77 30.88
CA ARG A 496 -3.05 2.04 32.31
C ARG A 496 -3.95 1.17 33.17
N TYR A 497 -5.21 0.95 32.74
CA TYR A 497 -6.20 0.20 33.50
C TYR A 497 -5.89 -1.29 33.49
N SER A 498 -5.56 -1.84 32.34
CA SER A 498 -5.21 -3.26 32.22
C SER A 498 -3.96 -3.61 33.03
N ARG A 499 -2.90 -2.79 32.97
CA ARG A 499 -1.71 -3.00 33.79
C ARG A 499 -2.01 -3.02 35.28
N LYS A 500 -2.85 -2.08 35.74
CA LYS A 500 -3.21 -1.98 37.16
C LYS A 500 -4.07 -3.17 37.60
N HIS A 501 -4.99 -3.63 36.77
CA HIS A 501 -5.80 -4.81 37.05
C HIS A 501 -4.97 -6.08 37.05
N ILE A 502 -4.16 -6.32 36.03
CA ILE A 502 -3.25 -7.47 35.92
C ILE A 502 -2.31 -7.53 37.13
N ALA A 503 -1.72 -6.40 37.52
CA ALA A 503 -0.83 -6.32 38.66
C ALA A 503 -1.52 -6.56 40.03
N SER A 504 -2.84 -6.39 40.12
CA SER A 504 -3.62 -6.64 41.34
C SER A 504 -4.04 -8.11 41.51
N CYS A 505 -3.87 -8.95 40.49
CA CYS A 505 -4.27 -10.35 40.49
C CYS A 505 -3.02 -11.25 40.65
N GLU A 506 -2.99 -12.13 41.65
CA GLU A 506 -1.92 -13.11 41.84
C GLU A 506 -1.83 -14.14 40.71
N HIS A 507 -2.96 -14.45 40.06
CA HIS A 507 -3.06 -15.39 38.94
C HIS A 507 -4.00 -14.84 37.86
N TRP A 508 -3.45 -14.00 36.96
CA TRP A 508 -4.19 -13.44 35.84
C TRP A 508 -4.40 -14.49 34.74
N GLN A 509 -5.65 -14.74 34.32
CA GLN A 509 -6.00 -15.80 33.35
C GLN A 509 -6.56 -15.26 32.02
N ASP A 510 -6.91 -13.97 31.93
CA ASP A 510 -7.57 -13.42 30.74
C ASP A 510 -6.62 -13.01 29.61
N GLY A 511 -5.30 -13.12 29.80
CA GLY A 511 -4.30 -12.75 28.78
C GLY A 511 -4.14 -11.23 28.64
N TYR A 512 -3.71 -10.75 27.47
CA TYR A 512 -3.50 -9.33 27.21
C TYR A 512 -4.77 -8.66 26.66
N PRO A 513 -4.91 -7.32 26.84
CA PRO A 513 -6.02 -6.57 26.26
C PRO A 513 -5.94 -6.56 24.72
N VAL A 514 -7.04 -6.90 24.04
CA VAL A 514 -7.12 -6.98 22.57
C VAL A 514 -8.05 -5.93 21.99
N LYS A 515 -9.05 -5.44 22.76
CA LYS A 515 -10.01 -4.47 22.26
C LYS A 515 -10.52 -3.56 23.37
N CYS A 516 -10.89 -2.31 23.04
CA CYS A 516 -11.54 -1.43 24.00
C CYS A 516 -12.60 -0.53 23.35
N TRP A 517 -13.64 -0.18 24.15
CA TRP A 517 -14.71 0.75 23.73
C TRP A 517 -15.24 1.54 24.91
N ARG A 518 -15.89 2.67 24.62
CA ARG A 518 -16.45 3.56 25.63
C ARG A 518 -17.76 2.97 26.19
N GLY A 519 -17.86 2.89 27.51
CA GLY A 519 -19.08 2.56 28.24
C GLY A 519 -19.87 3.81 28.66
N GLU A 520 -20.93 3.60 29.42
CA GLU A 520 -21.75 4.67 29.99
C GLU A 520 -21.00 5.45 31.07
N ARG A 521 -21.39 6.73 31.25
CA ARG A 521 -20.83 7.64 32.28
C ARG A 521 -19.28 7.77 32.23
N GLY A 522 -18.67 7.60 31.04
CA GLY A 522 -17.23 7.77 30.87
C GLY A 522 -16.38 6.55 31.25
N SER A 523 -16.98 5.42 31.58
CA SER A 523 -16.29 4.14 31.78
C SER A 523 -15.64 3.64 30.49
N LEU A 524 -14.69 2.69 30.62
CA LEU A 524 -14.02 2.04 29.50
C LEU A 524 -14.20 0.52 29.65
N TRP A 525 -14.64 -0.13 28.58
CA TRP A 525 -14.63 -1.59 28.48
C TRP A 525 -13.32 -2.04 27.82
N ILE A 526 -12.72 -3.09 28.35
CA ILE A 526 -11.51 -3.72 27.79
C ILE A 526 -11.77 -5.22 27.69
N GLU A 527 -11.70 -5.75 26.48
CA GLU A 527 -11.77 -7.18 26.16
C GLU A 527 -10.35 -7.75 26.10
N TYR A 528 -10.16 -8.94 26.64
CA TYR A 528 -8.91 -9.65 26.74
C TYR A 528 -8.85 -10.86 25.82
N GLU A 529 -7.67 -11.47 25.66
CA GLU A 529 -7.46 -12.64 24.79
C GLU A 529 -8.36 -13.83 25.12
N SER A 530 -8.80 -13.96 26.37
CA SER A 530 -9.79 -14.96 26.80
C SER A 530 -11.19 -14.75 26.20
N GLY A 531 -11.47 -13.58 25.61
CA GLY A 531 -12.81 -13.12 25.22
C GLY A 531 -13.60 -12.51 26.36
N HIS A 532 -13.07 -12.46 27.56
CA HIS A 532 -13.70 -11.80 28.70
C HIS A 532 -13.50 -10.28 28.63
N ALA A 533 -14.54 -9.50 28.93
CA ALA A 533 -14.48 -8.05 28.93
C ALA A 533 -14.82 -7.47 30.30
N TRP A 534 -13.94 -6.58 30.77
CA TRP A 534 -14.10 -5.88 32.04
C TRP A 534 -14.45 -4.41 31.83
N GLN A 535 -15.36 -3.88 32.67
CA GLN A 535 -15.69 -2.47 32.68
C GLN A 535 -14.86 -1.73 33.73
N TYR A 536 -14.21 -0.64 33.34
CA TYR A 536 -13.35 0.18 34.20
C TYR A 536 -13.94 1.57 34.40
N ALA A 537 -14.00 2.01 35.63
CA ALA A 537 -14.45 3.35 36.01
C ALA A 537 -13.45 4.00 36.99
N GLU A 538 -13.17 5.28 36.79
CA GLU A 538 -12.44 6.09 37.79
C GLU A 538 -13.44 6.70 38.76
N THR A 539 -13.27 6.39 40.04
CA THR A 539 -14.05 6.91 41.15
C THR A 539 -13.18 7.77 42.07
N GLU A 540 -13.78 8.45 43.04
CA GLU A 540 -13.01 9.23 44.04
C GLU A 540 -12.08 8.34 44.88
N SER A 541 -12.41 7.05 45.00
CA SER A 541 -11.60 6.04 45.70
C SER A 541 -10.48 5.42 44.83
N GLY A 542 -10.46 5.67 43.53
CA GLY A 542 -9.49 5.16 42.57
C GLY A 542 -10.09 4.48 41.36
N LEU A 543 -9.33 3.58 40.73
CA LEU A 543 -9.76 2.79 39.58
C LEU A 543 -10.50 1.55 40.09
N GLU A 544 -11.74 1.38 39.66
CA GLU A 544 -12.57 0.21 39.93
C GLU A 544 -12.89 -0.55 38.63
N TRP A 545 -13.07 -1.88 38.73
CA TRP A 545 -13.41 -2.73 37.59
C TRP A 545 -14.48 -3.75 37.98
N PHE A 546 -15.37 -4.09 37.05
CA PHE A 546 -16.55 -4.91 37.26
C PHE A 546 -16.69 -5.97 36.18
#